data_1072864d72bf1381b3921132a16bc3f6
#
_entry.id   1072864d72bf1381b3921132a16bc3f6
#
_cell.length_a   1.000
_cell.length_b   1.000
_cell.length_c   1.000
_cell.angle_alpha   90.00
_cell.angle_beta   90.00
_cell.angle_gamma   90.00
#
_symmetry.space_group_name_H-M   'P 1'
#
loop_
_entity.id
_entity.type
_entity.pdbx_description
1 polymer ?
#
loop_
_entity_poly.entity_id
_entity_poly.type
_entity_poly.pdbx_seq_one_letter_code
_entity_poly.pdbx_strand_id
1 'polypeptide(L)'
;MGFKGIYANKSSAAKIGILFLLIFVSVITHLLFFYGVMYLFTDNGLGLIQPPQDLSSQESVNYLKLMQLFSGIGLFITPTLLYAYLTNFDFKFAKPNRQNTILVIAIMMLITPFIGMLLEWNMMIPFPEWVSSFDNDSEKIVEAFIKMNHLGDLLFNLLVIAIVPAIGEELLFRGYLQQRFGNWLGNPHTSILITAFLFSAIHFHFQGMIPRFVLGVLLGYLFYWSKTLWLPIIAHFVNNAQAVILSYPSFKIDSSAYSISPESSVDPMLGLFSFMSVSLLLYLLYQNTSIKKG
;
A
#
# COMPACT_ATOMS: atom_id res chain seq x y z
N MET A 1 -10.67 32.97 -12.94
CA MET A 1 -10.64 32.59 -11.51
C MET A 1 -10.17 31.13 -11.41
N GLY A 2 -9.13 30.85 -10.61
CA GLY A 2 -8.66 29.47 -10.43
C GLY A 2 -9.51 28.72 -9.41
N PHE A 3 -9.72 27.41 -9.58
CA PHE A 3 -10.47 26.55 -8.65
C PHE A 3 -9.69 26.18 -7.37
N LYS A 4 -8.41 26.56 -7.27
CA LYS A 4 -7.57 26.26 -6.11
C LYS A 4 -8.14 26.87 -4.83
N GLY A 5 -8.38 26.00 -3.82
CA GLY A 5 -8.87 26.43 -2.51
C GLY A 5 -10.32 26.89 -2.46
N ILE A 6 -11.12 26.67 -3.51
CA ILE A 6 -12.54 27.08 -3.56
C ILE A 6 -13.37 26.55 -2.37
N TYR A 7 -12.96 25.41 -1.80
CA TYR A 7 -13.59 24.80 -0.63
C TYR A 7 -12.74 24.91 0.65
N ALA A 8 -11.71 25.76 0.68
CA ALA A 8 -10.81 25.90 1.84
C ALA A 8 -11.56 26.27 3.12
N ASN A 9 -12.58 27.12 3.02
CA ASN A 9 -13.37 27.64 4.15
C ASN A 9 -14.61 26.81 4.50
N LYS A 10 -14.83 25.65 3.83
CA LYS A 10 -15.97 24.78 4.15
C LYS A 10 -15.74 24.01 5.47
N SER A 11 -16.84 23.62 6.11
CA SER A 11 -16.82 22.82 7.35
C SER A 11 -16.11 21.48 7.14
N SER A 12 -15.62 20.87 8.22
CA SER A 12 -14.96 19.56 8.16
C SER A 12 -15.86 18.49 7.56
N ALA A 13 -17.15 18.46 7.90
CA ALA A 13 -18.13 17.52 7.34
C ALA A 13 -18.31 17.73 5.84
N ALA A 14 -18.40 18.96 5.34
CA ALA A 14 -18.48 19.25 3.92
C ALA A 14 -17.22 18.79 3.18
N LYS A 15 -16.03 19.01 3.75
CA LYS A 15 -14.76 18.57 3.17
C LYS A 15 -14.65 17.04 3.07
N ILE A 16 -15.19 16.31 4.05
CA ILE A 16 -15.27 14.84 4.00
C ILE A 16 -16.21 14.43 2.87
N GLY A 17 -17.40 15.02 2.79
CA GLY A 17 -18.35 14.75 1.69
C GLY A 17 -17.74 15.02 0.31
N ILE A 18 -16.95 16.10 0.17
CA ILE A 18 -16.20 16.39 -1.06
C ILE A 18 -15.22 15.27 -1.39
N LEU A 19 -14.44 14.77 -0.43
CA LEU A 19 -13.51 13.67 -0.69
C LEU A 19 -14.24 12.41 -1.15
N PHE A 20 -15.32 12.00 -0.46
CA PHE A 20 -16.12 10.84 -0.86
C PHE A 20 -16.70 11.00 -2.27
N LEU A 21 -17.23 12.18 -2.59
CA LEU A 21 -17.74 12.47 -3.94
C LEU A 21 -16.62 12.38 -4.99
N LEU A 22 -15.44 12.94 -4.69
CA LEU A 22 -14.29 12.87 -5.59
C LEU A 22 -13.82 11.43 -5.79
N ILE A 23 -13.77 10.60 -4.73
CA ILE A 23 -13.44 9.18 -4.83
C ILE A 23 -14.45 8.48 -5.74
N PHE A 24 -15.74 8.65 -5.47
CA PHE A 24 -16.81 8.01 -6.25
C PHE A 24 -16.74 8.37 -7.75
N VAL A 25 -16.69 9.68 -8.05
CA VAL A 25 -16.60 10.16 -9.45
C VAL A 25 -15.30 9.70 -10.11
N SER A 26 -14.18 9.78 -9.40
CA SER A 26 -12.87 9.38 -9.92
C SER A 26 -12.81 7.89 -10.25
N VAL A 27 -13.27 7.02 -9.37
CA VAL A 27 -13.31 5.56 -9.62
C VAL A 27 -14.14 5.26 -10.86
N ILE A 28 -15.35 5.81 -10.96
CA ILE A 28 -16.21 5.60 -12.14
C ILE A 28 -15.51 6.09 -13.41
N THR A 29 -14.94 7.30 -13.38
CA THR A 29 -14.28 7.88 -14.55
C THR A 29 -13.09 7.03 -15.01
N HIS A 30 -12.26 6.54 -14.09
CA HIS A 30 -11.10 5.72 -14.43
C HIS A 30 -11.50 4.32 -14.93
N LEU A 31 -12.54 3.72 -14.37
CA LEU A 31 -13.07 2.45 -14.87
C LEU A 31 -13.69 2.61 -16.25
N LEU A 32 -14.49 3.66 -16.49
CA LEU A 32 -15.03 3.93 -17.81
C LEU A 32 -13.92 4.20 -18.84
N PHE A 33 -12.87 4.91 -18.45
CA PHE A 33 -11.70 5.12 -19.30
C PHE A 33 -10.97 3.80 -19.59
N PHE A 34 -10.77 2.96 -18.57
CA PHE A 34 -10.18 1.63 -18.74
C PHE A 34 -11.00 0.79 -19.73
N TYR A 35 -12.31 0.67 -19.54
CA TYR A 35 -13.17 -0.09 -20.46
C TYR A 35 -13.20 0.52 -21.87
N GLY A 36 -13.15 1.83 -22.00
CA GLY A 36 -13.03 2.51 -23.28
C GLY A 36 -11.72 2.17 -24.01
N VAL A 37 -10.60 2.13 -23.29
CA VAL A 37 -9.30 1.70 -23.83
C VAL A 37 -9.38 0.23 -24.28
N MET A 38 -9.88 -0.66 -23.42
CA MET A 38 -10.02 -2.07 -23.74
C MET A 38 -10.91 -2.30 -24.97
N TYR A 39 -12.02 -1.57 -25.09
CA TYR A 39 -12.90 -1.65 -26.24
C TYR A 39 -12.22 -1.26 -27.56
N LEU A 40 -11.34 -0.25 -27.52
CA LEU A 40 -10.65 0.25 -28.72
C LEU A 40 -9.45 -0.62 -29.14
N PHE A 41 -8.83 -1.34 -28.20
CA PHE A 41 -7.56 -2.04 -28.44
C PHE A 41 -7.66 -3.58 -28.34
N THR A 42 -8.85 -4.13 -28.10
CA THR A 42 -9.07 -5.57 -28.08
C THR A 42 -10.23 -5.98 -28.99
N ASP A 43 -10.09 -7.15 -29.62
CA ASP A 43 -11.12 -7.68 -30.55
C ASP A 43 -12.40 -8.16 -29.83
N ASN A 44 -12.37 -8.27 -28.50
CA ASN A 44 -13.48 -8.82 -27.71
C ASN A 44 -14.56 -7.77 -27.34
N GLY A 45 -14.37 -6.51 -27.66
CA GLY A 45 -15.37 -5.43 -27.47
C GLY A 45 -15.93 -5.39 -26.03
N LEU A 46 -17.27 -5.30 -25.90
CA LEU A 46 -17.97 -5.24 -24.60
C LEU A 46 -17.94 -6.54 -23.79
N GLY A 47 -17.46 -7.65 -24.36
CA GLY A 47 -17.30 -8.93 -23.63
C GLY A 47 -16.32 -8.86 -22.46
N LEU A 48 -15.45 -7.82 -22.42
CA LEU A 48 -14.48 -7.59 -21.34
C LEU A 48 -15.03 -6.77 -20.15
N ILE A 49 -16.32 -6.50 -20.09
CA ILE A 49 -16.92 -5.81 -18.91
C ILE A 49 -16.85 -6.70 -17.66
N GLN A 50 -16.80 -8.03 -17.84
CA GLN A 50 -16.58 -8.97 -16.74
C GLN A 50 -15.09 -9.30 -16.60
N PRO A 51 -14.51 -9.21 -15.39
CA PRO A 51 -13.15 -9.64 -15.16
C PRO A 51 -12.97 -11.11 -15.58
N PRO A 52 -11.84 -11.48 -16.21
CA PRO A 52 -11.57 -12.86 -16.59
C PRO A 52 -11.53 -13.76 -15.36
N GLN A 53 -12.25 -14.88 -15.42
CA GLN A 53 -12.30 -15.88 -14.35
C GLN A 53 -11.08 -16.82 -14.45
N ASP A 54 -10.58 -17.04 -15.67
CA ASP A 54 -9.42 -17.89 -15.94
C ASP A 54 -8.14 -17.03 -15.96
N LEU A 55 -7.24 -17.28 -15.00
CA LEU A 55 -5.94 -16.62 -14.85
C LEU A 55 -4.79 -17.42 -15.49
N SER A 56 -5.09 -18.42 -16.31
CA SER A 56 -4.05 -19.24 -16.98
C SER A 56 -3.35 -18.48 -18.10
N SER A 57 -4.03 -17.52 -18.74
CA SER A 57 -3.47 -16.73 -19.83
C SER A 57 -2.81 -15.44 -19.34
N GLN A 58 -1.68 -15.06 -19.96
CA GLN A 58 -0.98 -13.80 -19.69
C GLN A 58 -1.87 -12.59 -20.04
N GLU A 59 -2.75 -12.72 -21.02
CA GLU A 59 -3.70 -11.67 -21.40
C GLU A 59 -4.69 -11.37 -20.27
N SER A 60 -5.30 -12.40 -19.69
CA SER A 60 -6.19 -12.28 -18.53
C SER A 60 -5.51 -11.62 -17.33
N VAL A 61 -4.28 -12.03 -17.04
CA VAL A 61 -3.48 -11.45 -15.95
C VAL A 61 -3.16 -9.99 -16.22
N ASN A 62 -2.75 -9.64 -17.44
CA ASN A 62 -2.44 -8.26 -17.82
C ASN A 62 -3.69 -7.37 -17.79
N TYR A 63 -4.85 -7.91 -18.17
CA TYR A 63 -6.14 -7.21 -18.03
C TYR A 63 -6.41 -6.82 -16.57
N LEU A 64 -6.26 -7.78 -15.62
CA LEU A 64 -6.47 -7.49 -14.20
C LEU A 64 -5.44 -6.50 -13.64
N LYS A 65 -4.17 -6.61 -14.06
CA LYS A 65 -3.14 -5.63 -13.68
C LYS A 65 -3.48 -4.22 -14.15
N LEU A 66 -3.94 -4.06 -15.40
CA LEU A 66 -4.38 -2.77 -15.92
C LEU A 66 -5.61 -2.26 -15.17
N MET A 67 -6.59 -3.12 -14.92
CA MET A 67 -7.78 -2.75 -14.12
C MET A 67 -7.38 -2.28 -12.72
N GLN A 68 -6.45 -2.98 -12.06
CA GLN A 68 -5.92 -2.57 -10.76
C GLN A 68 -5.17 -1.23 -10.83
N LEU A 69 -4.39 -1.01 -11.89
CA LEU A 69 -3.69 0.26 -12.11
C LEU A 69 -4.68 1.43 -12.20
N PHE A 70 -5.68 1.34 -13.06
CA PHE A 70 -6.67 2.41 -13.25
C PHE A 70 -7.55 2.61 -12.01
N SER A 71 -8.01 1.52 -11.38
CA SER A 71 -8.81 1.60 -10.15
C SER A 71 -7.99 2.17 -8.99
N GLY A 72 -6.72 1.79 -8.83
CA GLY A 72 -5.84 2.32 -7.80
C GLY A 72 -5.57 3.82 -7.96
N ILE A 73 -5.31 4.29 -9.19
CA ILE A 73 -5.17 5.72 -9.50
C ILE A 73 -6.49 6.45 -9.21
N GLY A 74 -7.62 5.86 -9.65
CA GLY A 74 -8.96 6.43 -9.48
C GLY A 74 -9.43 6.48 -8.03
N LEU A 75 -9.05 5.50 -7.20
CA LEU A 75 -9.46 5.40 -5.81
C LEU A 75 -8.57 6.25 -4.89
N PHE A 76 -7.25 6.26 -5.11
CA PHE A 76 -6.31 6.82 -4.15
C PHE A 76 -5.64 8.11 -4.63
N ILE A 77 -5.12 8.17 -5.85
CA ILE A 77 -4.26 9.28 -6.30
C ILE A 77 -5.08 10.48 -6.77
N THR A 78 -5.89 10.30 -7.80
CA THR A 78 -6.64 11.38 -8.41
C THR A 78 -7.55 12.12 -7.41
N PRO A 79 -8.41 11.44 -6.62
CA PRO A 79 -9.33 12.14 -5.74
C PRO A 79 -8.62 12.86 -4.59
N THR A 80 -7.54 12.29 -4.04
CA THR A 80 -6.79 12.92 -2.95
C THR A 80 -6.04 14.16 -3.43
N LEU A 81 -5.42 14.12 -4.61
CA LEU A 81 -4.75 15.28 -5.19
C LEU A 81 -5.74 16.39 -5.57
N LEU A 82 -6.89 16.04 -6.17
CA LEU A 82 -7.96 16.99 -6.44
C LEU A 82 -8.52 17.59 -5.15
N TYR A 83 -8.73 16.77 -4.14
CA TYR A 83 -9.14 17.25 -2.82
C TYR A 83 -8.16 18.27 -2.25
N ALA A 84 -6.86 17.99 -2.29
CA ALA A 84 -5.86 18.94 -1.82
C ALA A 84 -5.89 20.26 -2.61
N TYR A 85 -6.02 20.18 -3.91
CA TYR A 85 -6.13 21.36 -4.78
C TYR A 85 -7.37 22.20 -4.45
N LEU A 86 -8.54 21.57 -4.32
CA LEU A 86 -9.82 22.24 -4.10
C LEU A 86 -9.97 22.77 -2.66
N THR A 87 -9.33 22.16 -1.67
CA THR A 87 -9.45 22.55 -0.26
C THR A 87 -8.22 23.24 0.30
N ASN A 88 -7.16 23.42 -0.52
CA ASN A 88 -5.84 23.91 -0.10
C ASN A 88 -5.24 23.08 1.05
N PHE A 89 -5.40 21.75 0.98
CA PHE A 89 -4.92 20.82 2.00
C PHE A 89 -3.44 20.48 1.80
N ASP A 90 -2.66 20.48 2.88
CA ASP A 90 -1.23 20.19 2.85
C ASP A 90 -0.93 18.73 3.25
N PHE A 91 -0.43 17.93 2.29
CA PHE A 91 0.01 16.54 2.51
C PHE A 91 1.39 16.40 3.16
N LYS A 92 2.09 17.49 3.42
CA LYS A 92 3.44 17.46 4.02
C LYS A 92 4.50 16.79 3.11
N PHE A 93 4.69 17.33 1.92
CA PHE A 93 5.74 16.88 0.98
C PHE A 93 7.10 17.55 1.19
N ALA A 94 7.46 17.87 2.44
CA ALA A 94 8.80 18.39 2.73
C ALA A 94 9.89 17.39 2.29
N LYS A 95 11.02 17.90 1.75
CA LYS A 95 12.12 17.05 1.30
C LYS A 95 12.67 16.22 2.49
N PRO A 96 12.76 14.88 2.35
CA PRO A 96 13.27 14.04 3.42
C PRO A 96 14.79 14.23 3.60
N ASN A 97 15.28 14.02 4.81
CA ASN A 97 16.69 13.96 5.10
C ASN A 97 17.28 12.67 4.51
N ARG A 98 18.43 12.78 3.81
CA ARG A 98 19.12 11.63 3.20
C ARG A 98 19.42 10.52 4.20
N GLN A 99 19.90 10.86 5.40
CA GLN A 99 20.19 9.88 6.45
C GLN A 99 18.93 9.11 6.87
N ASN A 100 17.83 9.82 7.08
CA ASN A 100 16.56 9.19 7.43
C ASN A 100 16.01 8.31 6.29
N THR A 101 16.22 8.73 5.04
CA THR A 101 15.85 7.90 3.87
C THR A 101 16.61 6.59 3.83
N ILE A 102 17.94 6.62 4.07
CA ILE A 102 18.78 5.43 4.11
C ILE A 102 18.35 4.51 5.27
N LEU A 103 18.09 5.07 6.46
CA LEU A 103 17.61 4.30 7.61
C LEU A 103 16.26 3.61 7.30
N VAL A 104 15.32 4.31 6.67
CA VAL A 104 14.03 3.74 6.30
C VAL A 104 14.19 2.60 5.30
N ILE A 105 15.03 2.74 4.28
CA ILE A 105 15.32 1.65 3.34
C ILE A 105 15.91 0.45 4.08
N ALA A 106 16.90 0.67 4.97
CA ALA A 106 17.51 -0.41 5.76
C ALA A 106 16.49 -1.09 6.68
N ILE A 107 15.61 -0.34 7.35
CA ILE A 107 14.51 -0.87 8.15
C ILE A 107 13.63 -1.80 7.31
N MET A 108 13.21 -1.35 6.12
CA MET A 108 12.33 -2.13 5.26
C MET A 108 13.02 -3.36 4.66
N MET A 109 14.33 -3.31 4.42
CA MET A 109 15.10 -4.48 4.01
C MET A 109 15.22 -5.54 5.11
N LEU A 110 15.31 -5.12 6.36
CA LEU A 110 15.52 -6.00 7.50
C LEU A 110 14.22 -6.51 8.16
N ILE A 111 13.08 -5.87 7.93
CA ILE A 111 11.83 -6.19 8.62
C ILE A 111 11.18 -7.49 8.10
N THR A 112 11.52 -7.94 6.90
CA THR A 112 10.84 -9.05 6.19
C THR A 112 10.75 -10.33 7.02
N PRO A 113 11.80 -10.84 7.72
CA PRO A 113 11.67 -12.04 8.55
C PRO A 113 10.70 -11.85 9.73
N PHE A 114 10.66 -10.67 10.34
CA PHE A 114 9.71 -10.38 11.40
C PHE A 114 8.27 -10.36 10.91
N ILE A 115 8.03 -9.75 9.74
CA ILE A 115 6.71 -9.73 9.11
C ILE A 115 6.26 -11.15 8.72
N GLY A 116 7.18 -11.98 8.22
CA GLY A 116 6.93 -13.41 7.94
C GLY A 116 6.48 -14.17 9.19
N MET A 117 7.19 -14.00 10.30
CA MET A 117 6.82 -14.60 11.58
C MET A 117 5.42 -14.15 12.06
N LEU A 118 5.09 -12.87 11.91
CA LEU A 118 3.74 -12.36 12.22
C LEU A 118 2.67 -12.93 11.30
N LEU A 119 3.00 -13.18 10.03
CA LEU A 119 2.09 -13.82 9.08
C LEU A 119 1.79 -15.25 9.50
N GLU A 120 2.79 -16.04 9.86
CA GLU A 120 2.60 -17.40 10.36
C GLU A 120 1.70 -17.42 11.61
N TRP A 121 1.93 -16.53 12.56
CA TRP A 121 1.06 -16.41 13.74
C TRP A 121 -0.37 -16.03 13.38
N ASN A 122 -0.55 -15.14 12.40
CA ASN A 122 -1.89 -14.76 11.94
C ASN A 122 -2.61 -15.95 11.27
N MET A 123 -1.88 -16.77 10.49
CA MET A 123 -2.45 -17.97 9.85
C MET A 123 -2.86 -19.07 10.85
N MET A 124 -2.34 -19.07 12.08
CA MET A 124 -2.77 -19.99 13.15
C MET A 124 -4.14 -19.61 13.73
N ILE A 125 -4.66 -18.42 13.44
CA ILE A 125 -5.97 -18.00 13.92
C ILE A 125 -7.05 -18.72 13.10
N PRO A 126 -7.95 -19.50 13.74
CA PRO A 126 -9.02 -20.17 13.02
C PRO A 126 -10.08 -19.16 12.56
N PHE A 127 -10.16 -18.91 11.28
CA PHE A 127 -11.19 -18.07 10.67
C PHE A 127 -12.37 -18.93 10.18
N PRO A 128 -13.60 -18.37 10.14
CA PRO A 128 -14.74 -19.02 9.50
C PRO A 128 -14.51 -19.28 8.00
N GLU A 129 -15.18 -20.29 7.43
CA GLU A 129 -15.00 -20.70 6.02
C GLU A 129 -15.21 -19.56 5.01
N TRP A 130 -16.17 -18.65 5.27
CA TRP A 130 -16.41 -17.50 4.38
C TRP A 130 -15.21 -16.54 4.31
N VAL A 131 -14.41 -16.44 5.38
CA VAL A 131 -13.16 -15.65 5.39
C VAL A 131 -12.11 -16.32 4.51
N SER A 132 -11.95 -17.64 4.65
CA SER A 132 -10.98 -18.42 3.87
C SER A 132 -11.26 -18.35 2.37
N SER A 133 -12.53 -18.23 1.94
CA SER A 133 -12.84 -18.07 0.52
C SER A 133 -12.33 -16.74 -0.06
N PHE A 134 -12.47 -15.64 0.67
CA PHE A 134 -11.90 -14.33 0.26
C PHE A 134 -10.37 -14.37 0.17
N ASP A 135 -9.73 -15.00 1.16
CA ASP A 135 -8.27 -15.11 1.20
C ASP A 135 -7.75 -15.95 0.02
N ASN A 136 -8.36 -17.10 -0.25
CA ASN A 136 -8.00 -17.97 -1.37
C ASN A 136 -8.11 -17.28 -2.75
N ASP A 137 -9.14 -16.46 -2.97
CA ASP A 137 -9.29 -15.74 -4.23
C ASP A 137 -8.26 -14.63 -4.37
N SER A 138 -7.93 -13.95 -3.27
CA SER A 138 -6.87 -12.93 -3.22
C SER A 138 -5.49 -13.56 -3.51
N GLU A 139 -5.18 -14.72 -2.94
CA GLU A 139 -3.93 -15.45 -3.17
C GLU A 139 -3.76 -15.85 -4.61
N LYS A 140 -4.79 -16.41 -5.26
CA LYS A 140 -4.74 -16.79 -6.70
C LYS A 140 -4.40 -15.57 -7.58
N ILE A 141 -4.96 -14.40 -7.28
CA ILE A 141 -4.67 -13.18 -8.03
C ILE A 141 -3.21 -12.76 -7.82
N VAL A 142 -2.74 -12.77 -6.56
CA VAL A 142 -1.34 -12.43 -6.25
C VAL A 142 -0.38 -13.40 -6.93
N GLU A 143 -0.62 -14.71 -6.85
CA GLU A 143 0.19 -15.72 -7.53
C GLU A 143 0.25 -15.51 -9.05
N ALA A 144 -0.89 -15.18 -9.67
CA ALA A 144 -0.94 -14.89 -11.10
C ALA A 144 -0.14 -13.62 -11.45
N PHE A 145 -0.20 -12.60 -10.61
CA PHE A 145 0.51 -11.33 -10.85
C PHE A 145 2.03 -11.45 -10.73
N ILE A 146 2.52 -12.26 -9.79
CA ILE A 146 3.97 -12.44 -9.59
C ILE A 146 4.62 -13.42 -10.58
N LYS A 147 3.83 -14.11 -11.42
CA LYS A 147 4.39 -14.90 -12.56
C LYS A 147 4.95 -13.93 -13.59
N MET A 148 6.25 -13.95 -13.77
CA MET A 148 6.98 -13.06 -14.67
C MET A 148 7.90 -13.88 -15.57
N ASN A 149 7.88 -13.59 -16.88
CA ASN A 149 8.68 -14.30 -17.89
C ASN A 149 9.82 -13.43 -18.45
N HIS A 150 9.68 -12.10 -18.38
CA HIS A 150 10.65 -11.17 -18.92
C HIS A 150 10.71 -9.86 -18.12
N LEU A 151 11.74 -9.04 -18.36
CA LEU A 151 11.97 -7.80 -17.65
C LEU A 151 10.78 -6.81 -17.73
N GLY A 152 10.03 -6.83 -18.83
CA GLY A 152 8.82 -6.01 -18.99
C GLY A 152 7.76 -6.34 -17.95
N ASP A 153 7.56 -7.62 -17.61
CA ASP A 153 6.63 -8.04 -16.55
C ASP A 153 7.08 -7.53 -15.19
N LEU A 154 8.39 -7.59 -14.90
CA LEU A 154 8.96 -7.06 -13.66
C LEU A 154 8.68 -5.55 -13.52
N LEU A 155 8.98 -4.77 -14.56
CA LEU A 155 8.76 -3.33 -14.56
C LEU A 155 7.27 -2.98 -14.42
N PHE A 156 6.39 -3.73 -15.09
CA PHE A 156 4.96 -3.54 -14.98
C PHE A 156 4.43 -3.91 -13.60
N ASN A 157 4.90 -5.01 -13.02
CA ASN A 157 4.56 -5.38 -11.64
C ASN A 157 5.07 -4.36 -10.62
N LEU A 158 6.28 -3.83 -10.78
CA LEU A 158 6.77 -2.75 -9.92
C LEU A 158 5.87 -1.50 -10.00
N LEU A 159 5.37 -1.16 -11.18
CA LEU A 159 4.44 -0.04 -11.34
C LEU A 159 3.12 -0.32 -10.60
N VAL A 160 2.50 -1.49 -10.87
CA VAL A 160 1.14 -1.81 -10.41
C VAL A 160 1.08 -2.19 -8.93
N ILE A 161 2.08 -2.95 -8.45
CA ILE A 161 2.09 -3.53 -7.10
C ILE A 161 2.89 -2.66 -6.12
N ALA A 162 3.92 -1.94 -6.58
CA ALA A 162 4.78 -1.19 -5.67
C ALA A 162 4.61 0.33 -5.78
N ILE A 163 4.75 0.92 -6.96
CA ILE A 163 4.79 2.40 -7.11
C ILE A 163 3.41 3.02 -6.86
N VAL A 164 2.39 2.55 -7.59
CA VAL A 164 1.04 3.16 -7.52
C VAL A 164 0.39 2.98 -6.16
N PRO A 165 0.42 1.78 -5.52
CA PRO A 165 -0.08 1.62 -4.17
C PRO A 165 0.69 2.46 -3.15
N ALA A 166 2.04 2.46 -3.18
CA ALA A 166 2.84 3.22 -2.23
C ALA A 166 2.55 4.72 -2.27
N ILE A 167 2.31 5.30 -3.44
CA ILE A 167 1.95 6.71 -3.56
C ILE A 167 0.48 6.92 -3.14
N GLY A 168 -0.43 6.16 -3.73
CA GLY A 168 -1.86 6.39 -3.58
C GLY A 168 -2.38 6.13 -2.17
N GLU A 169 -1.99 5.00 -1.61
CA GLU A 169 -2.43 4.62 -0.27
C GLU A 169 -1.83 5.54 0.79
N GLU A 170 -0.54 5.92 0.67
CA GLU A 170 0.05 6.85 1.61
C GLU A 170 -0.55 8.25 1.52
N LEU A 171 -0.96 8.72 0.33
CA LEU A 171 -1.71 9.97 0.18
C LEU A 171 -3.03 9.93 0.96
N LEU A 172 -3.79 8.85 0.84
CA LEU A 172 -5.08 8.73 1.52
C LEU A 172 -4.90 8.48 3.02
N PHE A 173 -4.10 7.45 3.40
CA PHE A 173 -4.01 7.01 4.79
C PHE A 173 -3.18 7.96 5.65
N ARG A 174 -1.93 8.26 5.30
CA ARG A 174 -1.05 9.11 6.10
C ARG A 174 -1.24 10.57 5.77
N GLY A 175 -1.33 10.88 4.49
CA GLY A 175 -1.55 12.23 3.99
C GLY A 175 -2.86 12.83 4.44
N TYR A 176 -3.96 12.08 4.41
CA TYR A 176 -5.27 12.61 4.75
C TYR A 176 -5.84 12.04 6.07
N LEU A 177 -6.14 10.74 6.14
CA LEU A 177 -6.89 10.16 7.26
C LEU A 177 -6.15 10.30 8.59
N GLN A 178 -4.88 9.96 8.66
CA GLN A 178 -4.09 10.08 9.89
C GLN A 178 -4.04 11.52 10.41
N GLN A 179 -3.87 12.52 9.52
CA GLN A 179 -3.90 13.91 9.91
C GLN A 179 -5.29 14.33 10.41
N ARG A 180 -6.37 13.87 9.78
CA ARG A 180 -7.73 14.19 10.20
C ARG A 180 -8.10 13.57 11.53
N PHE A 181 -7.81 12.30 11.74
CA PHE A 181 -8.02 11.64 13.03
C PHE A 181 -7.16 12.27 14.13
N GLY A 182 -5.90 12.63 13.83
CA GLY A 182 -5.05 13.33 14.79
C GLY A 182 -5.63 14.66 15.26
N ASN A 183 -6.20 15.43 14.33
CA ASN A 183 -6.86 16.71 14.64
C ASN A 183 -8.18 16.52 15.43
N TRP A 184 -8.94 15.45 15.16
CA TRP A 184 -10.21 15.20 15.84
C TRP A 184 -10.04 14.63 17.24
N LEU A 185 -9.10 13.68 17.38
CA LEU A 185 -8.90 12.94 18.62
C LEU A 185 -7.92 13.64 19.56
N GLY A 186 -7.17 14.64 19.06
CA GLY A 186 -6.11 15.30 19.83
C GLY A 186 -4.95 14.38 20.23
N ASN A 187 -4.94 13.14 19.74
CA ASN A 187 -3.93 12.13 20.07
C ASN A 187 -3.36 11.50 18.80
N PRO A 188 -2.06 11.74 18.51
CA PRO A 188 -1.42 11.20 17.31
C PRO A 188 -1.28 9.67 17.34
N HIS A 189 -1.08 9.07 18.51
CA HIS A 189 -0.91 7.62 18.62
C HIS A 189 -2.21 6.88 18.30
N THR A 190 -3.34 7.35 18.84
CA THR A 190 -4.66 6.79 18.53
C THR A 190 -4.98 6.94 17.03
N SER A 191 -4.64 8.10 16.43
CA SER A 191 -4.86 8.29 14.99
C SER A 191 -4.03 7.33 14.13
N ILE A 192 -2.78 7.03 14.53
CA ILE A 192 -1.94 6.04 13.85
C ILE A 192 -2.58 4.66 13.92
N LEU A 193 -3.02 4.22 15.11
CA LEU A 193 -3.61 2.89 15.29
C LEU A 193 -4.91 2.72 14.49
N ILE A 194 -5.81 3.72 14.53
CA ILE A 194 -7.06 3.67 13.76
C ILE A 194 -6.76 3.65 12.25
N THR A 195 -5.84 4.48 11.78
CA THR A 195 -5.48 4.54 10.37
C THR A 195 -4.80 3.24 9.91
N ALA A 196 -3.95 2.63 10.74
CA ALA A 196 -3.31 1.35 10.46
C ALA A 196 -4.33 0.20 10.41
N PHE A 197 -5.32 0.21 11.30
CA PHE A 197 -6.41 -0.75 11.28
C PHE A 197 -7.23 -0.63 9.99
N LEU A 198 -7.66 0.58 9.61
CA LEU A 198 -8.38 0.82 8.36
C LEU A 198 -7.55 0.42 7.14
N PHE A 199 -6.25 0.75 7.14
CA PHE A 199 -5.32 0.34 6.10
C PHE A 199 -5.26 -1.18 5.93
N SER A 200 -5.18 -1.92 7.02
CA SER A 200 -5.17 -3.39 6.97
C SER A 200 -6.52 -3.96 6.55
N ALA A 201 -7.62 -3.41 7.07
CA ALA A 201 -8.98 -3.93 6.86
C ALA A 201 -9.47 -3.80 5.42
N ILE A 202 -9.12 -2.71 4.69
CA ILE A 202 -9.59 -2.51 3.30
C ILE A 202 -9.05 -3.54 2.30
N HIS A 203 -8.06 -4.31 2.68
CA HIS A 203 -7.51 -5.35 1.80
C HIS A 203 -8.33 -6.63 1.79
N PHE A 204 -9.28 -6.80 2.72
CA PHE A 204 -10.13 -7.99 2.83
C PHE A 204 -9.38 -9.32 2.80
N HIS A 205 -8.12 -9.33 3.24
CA HIS A 205 -7.28 -10.50 3.35
C HIS A 205 -6.90 -10.71 4.82
N PHE A 206 -7.64 -11.58 5.48
CA PHE A 206 -7.63 -11.73 6.95
C PHE A 206 -6.39 -12.47 7.46
N GLN A 207 -5.89 -13.44 6.69
CA GLN A 207 -4.66 -14.17 7.02
C GLN A 207 -3.42 -13.28 6.98
N GLY A 208 -3.48 -12.12 6.34
CA GLY A 208 -2.43 -11.11 6.34
C GLY A 208 -2.73 -9.86 7.17
N MET A 209 -3.78 -9.88 8.01
CA MET A 209 -4.27 -8.68 8.69
C MET A 209 -3.27 -8.15 9.75
N ILE A 210 -2.71 -9.02 10.59
CA ILE A 210 -1.77 -8.63 11.65
C ILE A 210 -0.47 -8.03 11.08
N PRO A 211 0.26 -8.71 10.16
CA PRO A 211 1.48 -8.14 9.59
C PRO A 211 1.22 -6.82 8.87
N ARG A 212 0.10 -6.71 8.15
CA ARG A 212 -0.29 -5.47 7.44
C ARG A 212 -0.66 -4.34 8.40
N PHE A 213 -1.31 -4.65 9.53
CA PHE A 213 -1.56 -3.69 10.59
C PHE A 213 -0.27 -3.17 11.20
N VAL A 214 0.69 -4.05 11.51
CA VAL A 214 2.00 -3.67 12.08
C VAL A 214 2.78 -2.80 11.10
N LEU A 215 2.81 -3.14 9.80
CA LEU A 215 3.38 -2.28 8.76
C LEU A 215 2.64 -0.93 8.70
N GLY A 216 1.33 -0.95 8.83
CA GLY A 216 0.50 0.25 8.90
C GLY A 216 0.89 1.18 10.05
N VAL A 217 1.12 0.63 11.23
CA VAL A 217 1.60 1.36 12.41
C VAL A 217 3.00 1.95 12.17
N LEU A 218 3.90 1.15 11.62
CA LEU A 218 5.25 1.60 11.28
C LEU A 218 5.23 2.81 10.33
N LEU A 219 4.51 2.71 9.21
CA LEU A 219 4.36 3.80 8.23
C LEU A 219 3.74 5.05 8.87
N GLY A 220 2.76 4.86 9.77
CA GLY A 220 2.14 5.94 10.54
C GLY A 220 3.15 6.68 11.43
N TYR A 221 4.02 5.96 12.12
CA TYR A 221 5.09 6.56 12.94
C TYR A 221 6.18 7.22 12.07
N LEU A 222 6.56 6.64 10.95
CA LEU A 222 7.49 7.28 10.01
C LEU A 222 6.97 8.65 9.57
N PHE A 223 5.69 8.77 9.22
CA PHE A 223 5.07 10.06 8.91
C PHE A 223 5.03 11.00 10.12
N TYR A 224 4.63 10.51 11.28
CA TYR A 224 4.50 11.31 12.49
C TYR A 224 5.81 11.92 12.96
N TRP A 225 6.90 11.15 12.94
CA TRP A 225 8.22 11.61 13.36
C TRP A 225 8.88 12.52 12.33
N SER A 226 8.85 12.13 11.08
CA SER A 226 9.54 12.85 10.01
C SER A 226 8.83 14.10 9.52
N LYS A 227 7.51 14.20 9.73
CA LYS A 227 6.65 15.25 9.19
C LYS A 227 6.69 15.38 7.66
N THR A 228 7.08 14.33 6.96
CA THR A 228 7.07 14.26 5.49
C THR A 228 6.43 12.98 5.00
N LEU A 229 5.60 13.08 3.97
CA LEU A 229 4.93 11.94 3.35
C LEU A 229 5.90 11.06 2.53
N TRP A 230 7.06 11.60 2.16
CA TRP A 230 8.05 10.85 1.38
C TRP A 230 8.61 9.62 2.11
N LEU A 231 8.83 9.68 3.42
CA LEU A 231 9.40 8.53 4.13
C LEU A 231 8.46 7.32 4.18
N PRO A 232 7.17 7.45 4.52
CA PRO A 232 6.27 6.30 4.42
C PRO A 232 6.05 5.84 2.96
N ILE A 233 6.02 6.74 1.95
CA ILE A 233 5.96 6.34 0.54
C ILE A 233 7.17 5.48 0.17
N ILE A 234 8.39 5.91 0.53
CA ILE A 234 9.63 5.15 0.24
C ILE A 234 9.60 3.80 0.98
N ALA A 235 9.20 3.79 2.26
CA ALA A 235 9.08 2.55 3.04
C ALA A 235 8.09 1.57 2.40
N HIS A 236 6.91 2.03 2.05
CA HIS A 236 5.86 1.22 1.42
C HIS A 236 6.32 0.69 0.05
N PHE A 237 6.92 1.57 -0.77
CA PHE A 237 7.51 1.17 -2.05
C PHE A 237 8.57 0.07 -1.88
N VAL A 238 9.52 0.23 -0.95
CA VAL A 238 10.57 -0.77 -0.70
C VAL A 238 9.97 -2.10 -0.25
N ASN A 239 8.97 -2.08 0.65
CA ASN A 239 8.27 -3.28 1.08
C ASN A 239 7.67 -4.06 -0.11
N ASN A 240 6.88 -3.38 -0.93
CA ASN A 240 6.21 -4.03 -2.05
C ASN A 240 7.18 -4.40 -3.18
N ALA A 241 8.18 -3.55 -3.44
CA ALA A 241 9.20 -3.82 -4.47
C ALA A 241 10.04 -5.06 -4.12
N GLN A 242 10.37 -5.28 -2.85
CA GLN A 242 11.09 -6.50 -2.44
C GLN A 242 10.29 -7.76 -2.81
N ALA A 243 8.98 -7.80 -2.50
CA ALA A 243 8.14 -8.94 -2.84
C ALA A 243 8.12 -9.21 -4.35
N VAL A 244 8.01 -8.16 -5.17
CA VAL A 244 8.02 -8.27 -6.63
C VAL A 244 9.39 -8.72 -7.16
N ILE A 245 10.49 -8.10 -6.68
CA ILE A 245 11.85 -8.41 -7.16
C ILE A 245 12.25 -9.83 -6.78
N LEU A 246 11.99 -10.27 -5.55
CA LEU A 246 12.33 -11.61 -5.09
C LEU A 246 11.50 -12.71 -5.78
N SER A 247 10.33 -12.36 -6.33
CA SER A 247 9.53 -13.28 -7.14
C SER A 247 10.01 -13.41 -8.60
N TYR A 248 10.94 -12.55 -9.05
CA TYR A 248 11.45 -12.61 -10.41
C TYR A 248 12.41 -13.80 -10.59
N PRO A 249 12.27 -14.64 -11.64
CA PRO A 249 12.98 -15.91 -11.78
C PRO A 249 14.51 -15.82 -11.62
N SER A 250 15.14 -14.76 -12.13
CA SER A 250 16.60 -14.57 -12.04
C SER A 250 17.09 -14.20 -10.65
N PHE A 251 16.20 -13.71 -9.76
CA PHE A 251 16.53 -13.35 -8.39
C PHE A 251 15.90 -14.29 -7.36
N LYS A 252 15.20 -15.34 -7.85
CA LYS A 252 14.58 -16.34 -7.00
C LYS A 252 15.68 -17.09 -6.25
N ILE A 253 16.09 -16.54 -5.12
CA ILE A 253 16.89 -17.23 -4.11
C ILE A 253 16.04 -18.44 -3.71
N ASP A 254 16.67 -19.59 -3.54
CA ASP A 254 16.00 -20.83 -3.12
C ASP A 254 15.20 -20.54 -1.83
N SER A 255 13.92 -20.34 -2.03
CA SER A 255 13.14 -19.42 -1.18
C SER A 255 12.49 -20.11 0.00
N SER A 256 13.14 -21.13 0.59
CA SER A 256 12.72 -21.66 1.88
C SER A 256 12.67 -20.59 3.00
N ALA A 257 13.43 -19.50 2.86
CA ALA A 257 13.44 -18.39 3.82
C ALA A 257 12.48 -17.23 3.49
N TYR A 258 11.91 -17.18 2.26
CA TYR A 258 11.10 -16.04 1.80
C TYR A 258 9.80 -16.46 1.06
N SER A 259 9.62 -17.76 0.78
CA SER A 259 8.37 -18.22 0.20
C SER A 259 7.30 -18.23 1.29
N ILE A 260 6.26 -17.44 1.05
CA ILE A 260 4.97 -17.52 1.76
C ILE A 260 4.26 -18.81 1.29
N SER A 261 4.96 -19.94 1.36
CA SER A 261 4.34 -21.24 1.18
C SER A 261 4.07 -21.83 2.57
N PRO A 262 2.94 -22.50 2.77
CA PRO A 262 2.61 -23.16 4.05
C PRO A 262 3.69 -24.13 4.54
N GLU A 263 4.65 -24.49 3.69
CA GLU A 263 5.72 -25.46 3.96
C GLU A 263 7.04 -24.85 4.47
N SER A 264 7.23 -23.52 4.38
CA SER A 264 8.46 -22.86 4.83
C SER A 264 8.19 -21.99 6.06
N SER A 265 8.44 -22.52 7.26
CA SER A 265 8.40 -21.72 8.48
C SER A 265 9.62 -20.78 8.56
N VAL A 266 9.37 -19.52 8.93
CA VAL A 266 10.45 -18.56 9.25
C VAL A 266 11.12 -19.02 10.54
N ASP A 267 12.45 -19.13 10.55
CA ASP A 267 13.18 -19.41 11.79
C ASP A 267 12.83 -18.31 12.82
N PRO A 268 12.23 -18.68 13.99
CA PRO A 268 11.87 -17.70 15.01
C PRO A 268 13.05 -16.86 15.51
N MET A 269 14.27 -17.42 15.51
CA MET A 269 15.47 -16.67 15.88
C MET A 269 15.79 -15.58 14.87
N LEU A 270 15.60 -15.86 13.57
CA LEU A 270 15.75 -14.86 12.50
C LEU A 270 14.69 -13.77 12.62
N GLY A 271 13.44 -14.11 12.91
CA GLY A 271 12.36 -13.16 13.18
C GLY A 271 12.66 -12.25 14.37
N LEU A 272 13.15 -12.81 15.48
CA LEU A 272 13.55 -12.04 16.67
C LEU A 272 14.76 -11.13 16.39
N PHE A 273 15.78 -11.63 15.69
CA PHE A 273 16.93 -10.82 15.29
C PHE A 273 16.52 -9.66 14.40
N SER A 274 15.63 -9.90 13.44
CA SER A 274 15.01 -8.89 12.58
C SER A 274 14.31 -7.83 13.43
N PHE A 275 13.43 -8.23 14.36
CA PHE A 275 12.73 -7.32 15.26
C PHE A 275 13.66 -6.44 16.08
N MET A 276 14.72 -7.03 16.69
CA MET A 276 15.71 -6.25 17.47
C MET A 276 16.47 -5.26 16.60
N SER A 277 16.93 -5.68 15.43
CA SER A 277 17.66 -4.83 14.48
C SER A 277 16.80 -3.66 14.00
N VAL A 278 15.55 -3.93 13.63
CA VAL A 278 14.58 -2.90 13.20
C VAL A 278 14.27 -1.94 14.36
N SER A 279 14.09 -2.46 15.58
CA SER A 279 13.84 -1.62 16.76
C SER A 279 14.99 -0.65 17.03
N LEU A 280 16.24 -1.12 16.90
CA LEU A 280 17.43 -0.26 17.03
C LEU A 280 17.45 0.84 15.94
N LEU A 281 17.20 0.48 14.68
CA LEU A 281 17.18 1.45 13.58
C LEU A 281 16.03 2.46 13.71
N LEU A 282 14.86 2.05 14.21
CA LEU A 282 13.75 2.93 14.52
C LEU A 282 14.09 3.91 15.66
N TYR A 283 14.80 3.45 16.67
CA TYR A 283 15.29 4.31 17.74
C TYR A 283 16.26 5.37 17.20
N LEU A 284 17.20 4.99 16.34
CA LEU A 284 18.11 5.94 15.69
C LEU A 284 17.36 6.96 14.82
N LEU A 285 16.37 6.50 14.06
CA LEU A 285 15.52 7.37 13.25
C LEU A 285 14.73 8.36 14.13
N TYR A 286 14.17 7.89 15.24
CA TYR A 286 13.46 8.73 16.20
C TYR A 286 14.37 9.81 16.77
N GLN A 287 15.59 9.47 17.19
CA GLN A 287 16.60 10.43 17.68
C GLN A 287 16.90 11.49 16.62
N ASN A 288 17.17 11.07 15.37
CA ASN A 288 17.47 12.00 14.27
C ASN A 288 16.33 12.98 13.95
N THR A 289 15.09 12.58 14.21
CA THR A 289 13.91 13.41 13.96
C THR A 289 13.59 14.33 15.15
N SER A 290 13.92 13.91 16.37
CA SER A 290 13.65 14.64 17.62
C SER A 290 14.66 15.76 17.87
N ILE A 291 15.97 15.51 17.60
CA ILE A 291 17.06 16.49 17.82
C ILE A 291 16.90 17.75 16.94
N LYS A 292 16.25 17.63 15.78
CA LYS A 292 16.00 18.79 14.89
C LYS A 292 14.84 19.70 15.34
N LYS A 293 14.18 19.39 16.46
CA LYS A 293 13.09 20.21 17.02
C LYS A 293 13.53 21.17 18.14
N GLY A 294 14.76 21.12 18.59
CA GLY A 294 15.39 22.08 19.48
C GLY A 294 16.28 23.04 18.70
#